data_d9d3cd970b746f104327e246db630275
#
_entry.id   d9d3cd970b746f104327e246db630275
#
_cell.length_a   1.000
_cell.length_b   1.000
_cell.length_c   1.000
_cell.angle_alpha   90.00
_cell.angle_beta   90.00
_cell.angle_gamma   90.00
#
_symmetry.space_group_name_H-M   'P 1'
#
loop_
_entity.id
_entity.type
_entity.pdbx_description
1 polymer ?
#
loop_
_entity_poly.entity_id
_entity_poly.type
_entity_poly.pdbx_seq_one_letter_code
_entity_poly.pdbx_strand_id
1 'polypeptide(L)'
;RVPEKYRNRAPRTITLPNGGDALLIEGQPLREANFLDLRAGRATGQWQPFGLRVEGAAGIGSPEQRIREQDEDGLDGEVLFPAQVAGPSLWRNITHNDVYKSMIRAYNDWLGEEYCPTDPERLIGMGIIPWTNVDDAVEELEHIAKLGLKGVVLGAHPNGKSFPLPEDDRFWAAAVDMNMPV
;
A
#
# COMPACT_ATOMS: atom_id res chain seq x y z
N ARG A 1 0.65 14.19 -2.63
CA ARG A 1 0.55 13.87 -1.19
C ARG A 1 1.91 13.86 -0.51
N VAL A 2 2.94 13.28 -1.14
CA VAL A 2 4.31 13.32 -0.58
C VAL A 2 4.81 14.76 -0.52
N PRO A 3 5.36 15.23 0.63
CA PRO A 3 5.95 16.55 0.76
C PRO A 3 6.98 16.85 -0.34
N GLU A 4 6.99 18.08 -0.84
CA GLU A 4 7.83 18.47 -1.99
C GLU A 4 9.32 18.10 -1.82
N LYS A 5 9.86 18.35 -0.64
CA LYS A 5 11.25 18.00 -0.28
C LYS A 5 11.60 16.50 -0.39
N TYR A 6 10.60 15.62 -0.48
CA TYR A 6 10.78 14.16 -0.57
C TYR A 6 10.28 13.56 -1.90
N ARG A 7 9.69 14.36 -2.81
CA ARG A 7 9.08 13.84 -4.05
C ARG A 7 10.05 13.09 -4.95
N ASN A 8 11.29 13.52 -5.00
CA ASN A 8 12.33 12.85 -5.80
C ASN A 8 12.76 11.49 -5.25
N ARG A 9 12.42 11.20 -3.99
CA ARG A 9 12.66 9.94 -3.30
C ARG A 9 11.42 9.02 -3.28
N ALA A 10 10.26 9.54 -3.70
CA ALA A 10 9.03 8.77 -3.73
C ALA A 10 9.11 7.61 -4.74
N PRO A 11 8.48 6.46 -4.44
CA PRO A 11 8.27 5.41 -5.41
C PRO A 11 7.56 5.96 -6.65
N ARG A 12 8.03 5.56 -7.84
CA ARG A 12 7.40 5.97 -9.10
C ARG A 12 7.57 4.93 -10.19
N THR A 13 6.59 4.86 -11.06
CA THR A 13 6.67 4.08 -12.29
C THR A 13 7.42 4.90 -13.35
N ILE A 14 8.34 4.26 -14.05
CA ILE A 14 9.05 4.80 -15.21
C ILE A 14 8.86 3.88 -16.41
N THR A 15 8.83 4.44 -17.61
CA THR A 15 8.79 3.65 -18.85
C THR A 15 10.21 3.36 -19.32
N LEU A 16 10.48 2.08 -19.59
CA LEU A 16 11.76 1.60 -20.08
C LEU A 16 11.87 1.74 -21.62
N PRO A 17 13.09 1.67 -22.19
CA PRO A 17 13.28 1.73 -23.65
C PRO A 17 12.56 0.63 -24.43
N ASN A 18 12.26 -0.51 -23.83
CA ASN A 18 11.48 -1.59 -24.42
C ASN A 18 9.96 -1.36 -24.40
N GLY A 19 9.51 -0.19 -23.90
CA GLY A 19 8.10 0.17 -23.76
C GLY A 19 7.39 -0.36 -22.53
N GLY A 20 8.04 -1.20 -21.73
CA GLY A 20 7.52 -1.70 -20.46
C GLY A 20 7.65 -0.70 -19.31
N ASP A 21 6.88 -0.90 -18.26
CA ASP A 21 6.98 -0.11 -17.05
C ASP A 21 7.90 -0.77 -16.03
N ALA A 22 8.57 0.05 -15.22
CA ALA A 22 9.38 -0.41 -14.11
C ALA A 22 9.10 0.44 -12.87
N LEU A 23 9.18 -0.18 -11.71
CA LEU A 23 9.03 0.47 -10.42
C LEU A 23 10.42 0.90 -9.90
N LEU A 24 10.58 2.21 -9.74
CA LEU A 24 11.77 2.81 -9.14
C LEU A 24 11.49 3.15 -7.69
N ILE A 25 12.20 2.50 -6.77
CA ILE A 25 12.13 2.72 -5.32
C ILE A 25 13.52 2.96 -4.79
N GLU A 26 13.69 3.95 -3.93
CA GLU A 26 14.97 4.26 -3.28
C GLU A 26 15.51 3.03 -2.51
N GLY A 27 16.77 2.73 -2.70
CA GLY A 27 17.43 1.60 -2.03
C GLY A 27 17.07 0.22 -2.58
N GLN A 28 16.30 0.15 -3.69
CA GLN A 28 15.94 -1.09 -4.36
C GLN A 28 16.52 -1.17 -5.78
N PRO A 29 16.85 -2.37 -6.26
CA PRO A 29 17.10 -2.56 -7.67
C PRO A 29 15.88 -2.17 -8.51
N LEU A 30 16.13 -1.63 -9.71
CA LEU A 30 15.06 -1.34 -10.65
C LEU A 30 14.30 -2.63 -10.99
N ARG A 31 12.98 -2.62 -10.78
CA ARG A 31 12.12 -3.79 -11.00
C ARG A 31 11.17 -3.52 -12.15
N GLU A 32 11.38 -4.21 -13.27
CA GLU A 32 10.45 -4.16 -14.40
C GLU A 32 9.15 -4.91 -14.04
N ALA A 33 8.01 -4.33 -14.42
CA ALA A 33 6.72 -5.00 -14.34
C ALA A 33 6.73 -6.27 -15.18
N ASN A 34 6.31 -7.37 -14.60
CA ASN A 34 6.37 -8.69 -15.24
C ASN A 34 5.00 -9.39 -15.20
N PHE A 35 4.92 -10.53 -15.86
CA PHE A 35 3.68 -11.29 -15.96
C PHE A 35 3.06 -11.66 -14.59
N LEU A 36 3.87 -11.93 -13.58
CA LEU A 36 3.36 -12.27 -12.24
C LEU A 36 2.63 -11.08 -11.58
N ASP A 37 3.06 -9.85 -11.91
CA ASP A 37 2.42 -8.64 -11.41
C ASP A 37 1.12 -8.33 -12.18
N LEU A 38 1.04 -8.68 -13.47
CA LEU A 38 0.01 -8.24 -14.40
C LEU A 38 -0.74 -9.41 -15.05
N ARG A 39 -0.90 -10.52 -14.34
CA ARG A 39 -1.54 -11.73 -14.88
C ARG A 39 -3.08 -11.71 -14.85
N ALA A 40 -3.68 -10.84 -14.07
CA ALA A 40 -5.14 -10.73 -13.95
C ALA A 40 -5.79 -10.53 -15.33
N GLY A 41 -6.89 -11.21 -15.61
CA GLY A 41 -7.62 -11.13 -16.87
C GLY A 41 -6.87 -11.68 -18.09
N ARG A 42 -5.70 -12.31 -17.93
CA ARG A 42 -4.90 -12.85 -19.05
C ARG A 42 -5.02 -14.37 -19.12
N ALA A 43 -5.28 -14.89 -20.33
CA ALA A 43 -5.24 -16.32 -20.58
C ALA A 43 -3.81 -16.87 -20.39
N THR A 44 -3.71 -18.12 -19.94
CA THR A 44 -2.42 -18.80 -19.65
C THR A 44 -1.45 -18.85 -20.84
N GLY A 45 -1.95 -18.79 -22.08
CA GLY A 45 -1.14 -18.75 -23.29
C GLY A 45 -0.59 -17.36 -23.67
N GLN A 46 -0.97 -16.30 -22.93
CA GLN A 46 -0.56 -14.92 -23.21
C GLN A 46 0.62 -14.47 -22.34
N TRP A 47 1.51 -15.41 -22.01
CA TRP A 47 2.67 -15.06 -21.22
C TRP A 47 3.63 -14.13 -21.97
N GLN A 48 3.97 -13.02 -21.34
CA GLN A 48 4.93 -12.03 -21.83
C GLN A 48 5.84 -11.60 -20.67
N PRO A 49 7.15 -11.93 -20.72
CA PRO A 49 8.03 -11.68 -19.58
C PRO A 49 8.44 -10.21 -19.40
N PHE A 50 8.43 -9.42 -20.50
CA PHE A 50 8.94 -8.05 -20.52
C PHE A 50 8.03 -7.14 -21.36
N GLY A 51 8.23 -5.83 -21.23
CA GLY A 51 7.52 -4.84 -22.03
C GLY A 51 6.07 -4.62 -21.59
N LEU A 52 5.70 -5.00 -20.37
CA LEU A 52 4.33 -4.84 -19.86
C LEU A 52 4.09 -3.44 -19.31
N ARG A 53 2.88 -2.91 -19.58
CA ARG A 53 2.40 -1.64 -19.03
C ARG A 53 1.49 -1.89 -17.84
N VAL A 54 1.67 -1.08 -16.80
CA VAL A 54 0.82 -1.11 -15.60
C VAL A 54 -0.49 -0.37 -15.84
N GLU A 55 -0.42 0.76 -16.55
CA GLU A 55 -1.60 1.59 -16.84
C GLU A 55 -2.67 0.84 -17.63
N GLY A 56 -3.89 0.81 -17.10
CA GLY A 56 -5.02 0.12 -17.72
C GLY A 56 -4.98 -1.41 -17.67
N ALA A 57 -4.00 -2.00 -16.96
CA ALA A 57 -3.97 -3.44 -16.78
C ALA A 57 -5.09 -3.90 -15.84
N ALA A 58 -5.70 -5.06 -16.15
CA ALA A 58 -6.71 -5.68 -15.29
C ALA A 58 -6.15 -5.94 -13.88
N GLY A 59 -6.96 -5.68 -12.85
CA GLY A 59 -6.57 -5.83 -11.45
C GLY A 59 -5.70 -4.71 -10.87
N ILE A 60 -5.30 -3.71 -11.68
CA ILE A 60 -4.41 -2.61 -11.24
C ILE A 60 -4.98 -1.26 -11.74
N GLY A 61 -6.28 -1.10 -11.74
CA GLY A 61 -6.90 0.09 -12.29
C GLY A 61 -7.31 1.13 -11.24
N SER A 62 -8.05 2.12 -11.74
CA SER A 62 -8.75 3.07 -10.87
C SER A 62 -9.79 2.35 -10.00
N PRO A 63 -10.28 2.98 -8.93
CA PRO A 63 -11.30 2.37 -8.09
C PRO A 63 -12.59 2.04 -8.89
N GLU A 64 -12.96 2.85 -9.88
CA GLU A 64 -14.11 2.56 -10.75
C GLU A 64 -13.86 1.33 -11.65
N GLN A 65 -12.63 1.14 -12.12
CA GLN A 65 -12.26 -0.08 -12.84
C GLN A 65 -12.37 -1.28 -11.91
N ARG A 66 -11.89 -1.16 -10.69
CA ARG A 66 -11.93 -2.23 -9.70
C ARG A 66 -13.36 -2.66 -9.35
N ILE A 67 -14.29 -1.71 -9.22
CA ILE A 67 -15.71 -2.02 -8.99
C ILE A 67 -16.30 -2.78 -10.18
N ARG A 68 -16.02 -2.38 -11.42
CA ARG A 68 -16.49 -3.12 -12.60
C ARG A 68 -15.92 -4.54 -12.66
N GLU A 69 -14.63 -4.72 -12.32
CA GLU A 69 -14.01 -6.03 -12.27
C GLU A 69 -14.62 -6.92 -11.17
N GLN A 70 -14.98 -6.36 -10.02
CA GLN A 70 -15.73 -7.07 -8.97
C GLN A 70 -17.12 -7.50 -9.47
N ASP A 71 -17.81 -6.63 -10.21
CA ASP A 71 -19.12 -6.98 -10.80
C ASP A 71 -19.00 -8.15 -11.79
N GLU A 72 -17.96 -8.14 -12.64
CA GLU A 72 -17.67 -9.21 -13.59
C GLU A 72 -17.33 -10.55 -12.89
N ASP A 73 -16.61 -10.49 -11.78
CA ASP A 73 -16.20 -11.64 -10.97
C ASP A 73 -17.30 -12.12 -9.99
N GLY A 74 -18.39 -11.35 -9.83
CA GLY A 74 -19.46 -11.64 -8.90
C GLY A 74 -19.07 -11.44 -7.44
N LEU A 75 -18.20 -10.47 -7.15
CA LEU A 75 -17.74 -10.12 -5.81
C LEU A 75 -18.58 -8.97 -5.24
N ASP A 76 -19.10 -9.13 -4.03
CA ASP A 76 -19.86 -8.09 -3.33
C ASP A 76 -18.92 -6.97 -2.77
N GLY A 77 -17.68 -7.32 -2.45
CA GLY A 77 -16.68 -6.39 -1.93
C GLY A 77 -15.37 -7.09 -1.61
N GLU A 78 -14.35 -6.32 -1.28
CA GLU A 78 -13.04 -6.86 -0.95
C GLU A 78 -12.32 -6.04 0.12
N VAL A 79 -11.46 -6.71 0.88
CA VAL A 79 -10.53 -6.07 1.79
C VAL A 79 -9.21 -5.82 1.06
N LEU A 80 -8.85 -4.55 0.95
CA LEU A 80 -7.67 -4.09 0.21
C LEU A 80 -6.46 -4.06 1.14
N PHE A 81 -5.63 -5.10 1.03
CA PHE A 81 -4.33 -5.12 1.69
C PHE A 81 -3.26 -4.47 0.81
N PRO A 82 -2.34 -3.68 1.38
CA PRO A 82 -1.15 -3.27 0.64
C PRO A 82 -0.37 -4.52 0.23
N ALA A 83 0.06 -4.58 -1.03
CA ALA A 83 0.79 -5.73 -1.53
C ALA A 83 2.02 -6.00 -0.64
N GLN A 84 2.16 -7.23 -0.13
CA GLN A 84 3.24 -7.60 0.81
C GLN A 84 4.64 -7.25 0.29
N VAL A 85 4.83 -7.35 -1.02
CA VAL A 85 6.11 -7.03 -1.68
C VAL A 85 6.24 -5.53 -1.98
N ALA A 86 5.14 -4.80 -2.15
CA ALA A 86 5.11 -3.38 -2.51
C ALA A 86 4.70 -2.47 -1.34
N GLY A 87 4.23 -3.03 -0.24
CA GLY A 87 3.78 -2.29 0.94
C GLY A 87 4.89 -2.07 1.98
N PRO A 88 4.66 -2.47 3.23
CA PRO A 88 5.53 -2.10 4.35
C PRO A 88 7.00 -2.48 4.17
N SER A 89 7.28 -3.64 3.54
CA SER A 89 8.65 -4.14 3.38
C SER A 89 9.48 -3.37 2.37
N LEU A 90 8.88 -2.90 1.26
CA LEU A 90 9.60 -2.15 0.24
C LEU A 90 10.01 -0.77 0.74
N TRP A 91 9.09 -0.10 1.43
CA TRP A 91 9.39 1.23 1.94
C TRP A 91 10.32 1.21 3.15
N ARG A 92 10.44 0.08 3.84
CA ARG A 92 11.37 -0.08 4.97
C ARG A 92 12.84 0.05 4.57
N ASN A 93 13.18 -0.14 3.30
CA ASN A 93 14.53 0.11 2.80
C ASN A 93 14.86 1.60 2.64
N ILE A 94 13.87 2.48 2.74
CA ILE A 94 14.09 3.91 2.90
C ILE A 94 14.65 4.13 4.30
N THR A 95 15.96 4.40 4.40
CA THR A 95 16.68 4.48 5.67
C THR A 95 16.35 5.74 6.48
N HIS A 96 15.83 6.77 5.82
CA HIS A 96 15.48 8.04 6.47
C HIS A 96 14.04 7.98 6.99
N ASN A 97 13.86 7.94 8.31
CA ASN A 97 12.55 7.74 8.95
C ASN A 97 11.47 8.76 8.50
N ASP A 98 11.80 10.03 8.35
CA ASP A 98 10.81 11.03 7.93
C ASP A 98 10.33 10.81 6.49
N VAL A 99 11.22 10.34 5.60
CA VAL A 99 10.84 9.97 4.24
C VAL A 99 9.94 8.75 4.28
N TYR A 100 10.33 7.72 5.02
CA TYR A 100 9.55 6.49 5.20
C TYR A 100 8.13 6.79 5.74
N LYS A 101 8.02 7.54 6.83
CA LYS A 101 6.72 7.96 7.40
C LYS A 101 5.88 8.76 6.41
N SER A 102 6.52 9.66 5.65
CA SER A 102 5.82 10.45 4.64
C SER A 102 5.26 9.61 3.49
N MET A 103 5.92 8.50 3.12
CA MET A 103 5.41 7.57 2.11
C MET A 103 4.20 6.80 2.63
N ILE A 104 4.27 6.31 3.87
CA ILE A 104 3.15 5.63 4.53
C ILE A 104 1.94 6.57 4.64
N ARG A 105 2.13 7.78 5.17
CA ARG A 105 1.07 8.77 5.26
C ARG A 105 0.45 9.07 3.90
N ALA A 106 1.25 9.28 2.87
CA ALA A 106 0.76 9.54 1.51
C ALA A 106 -0.03 8.38 0.91
N TYR A 107 0.34 7.13 1.22
CA TYR A 107 -0.42 5.95 0.82
C TYR A 107 -1.76 5.88 1.57
N ASN A 108 -1.77 6.05 2.89
CA ASN A 108 -2.99 6.00 3.70
C ASN A 108 -3.97 7.12 3.30
N ASP A 109 -3.46 8.35 3.06
CA ASP A 109 -4.27 9.47 2.54
C ASP A 109 -4.88 9.16 1.18
N TRP A 110 -4.09 8.57 0.25
CA TRP A 110 -4.60 8.17 -1.06
C TRP A 110 -5.70 7.11 -0.95
N LEU A 111 -5.46 6.10 -0.12
CA LEU A 111 -6.41 5.00 0.05
C LEU A 111 -7.73 5.48 0.67
N GLY A 112 -7.64 6.32 1.73
CA GLY A 112 -8.81 6.79 2.47
C GLY A 112 -9.54 7.99 1.85
N GLU A 113 -8.86 8.83 1.07
CA GLU A 113 -9.47 10.04 0.50
C GLU A 113 -9.82 9.93 -0.99
N GLU A 114 -9.15 9.04 -1.74
CA GLU A 114 -9.36 8.92 -3.19
C GLU A 114 -9.88 7.54 -3.61
N TYR A 115 -9.31 6.45 -3.09
CA TYR A 115 -9.61 5.12 -3.60
C TYR A 115 -10.88 4.52 -2.98
N CYS A 116 -10.89 4.30 -1.67
CA CYS A 116 -12.01 3.68 -0.97
C CYS A 116 -13.32 4.51 -0.99
N PRO A 117 -13.30 5.87 -1.01
CA PRO A 117 -14.54 6.65 -1.06
C PRO A 117 -15.36 6.49 -2.32
N THR A 118 -14.81 5.89 -3.38
CA THR A 118 -15.57 5.56 -4.61
C THR A 118 -16.72 4.60 -4.32
N ASP A 119 -16.48 3.60 -3.47
CA ASP A 119 -17.50 2.72 -2.93
C ASP A 119 -17.02 2.15 -1.57
N PRO A 120 -17.30 2.84 -0.46
CA PRO A 120 -16.75 2.49 0.85
C PRO A 120 -17.34 1.21 1.46
N GLU A 121 -18.44 0.69 0.89
CA GLU A 121 -19.03 -0.59 1.31
C GLU A 121 -18.36 -1.77 0.60
N ARG A 122 -17.78 -1.54 -0.57
CA ARG A 122 -17.13 -2.57 -1.40
C ARG A 122 -15.60 -2.51 -1.38
N LEU A 123 -15.01 -1.33 -1.20
CA LEU A 123 -13.56 -1.12 -1.15
C LEU A 123 -13.10 -0.87 0.28
N ILE A 124 -12.82 -1.94 1.02
CA ILE A 124 -12.48 -1.90 2.44
C ILE A 124 -10.97 -1.80 2.62
N GLY A 125 -10.46 -0.59 2.78
CA GLY A 125 -9.02 -0.33 2.84
C GLY A 125 -8.39 -0.64 4.19
N MET A 126 -7.20 -1.30 4.15
CA MET A 126 -6.32 -1.52 5.29
C MET A 126 -5.13 -0.56 5.21
N GLY A 127 -5.01 0.33 6.20
CA GLY A 127 -3.89 1.28 6.27
C GLY A 127 -2.59 0.61 6.70
N ILE A 128 -1.47 1.30 6.47
CA ILE A 128 -0.15 0.82 6.87
C ILE A 128 0.32 1.59 8.10
N ILE A 129 0.81 0.87 9.10
CA ILE A 129 1.43 1.46 10.30
C ILE A 129 2.96 1.54 10.10
N PRO A 130 3.60 2.68 10.38
CA PRO A 130 5.05 2.76 10.42
C PRO A 130 5.58 2.00 11.65
N TRP A 131 6.72 1.36 11.51
CA TRP A 131 7.42 0.61 12.56
C TRP A 131 8.75 1.28 12.94
N THR A 132 8.69 2.58 13.12
CA THR A 132 9.83 3.40 13.57
C THR A 132 9.95 3.46 15.08
N ASN A 133 8.84 3.64 15.76
CA ASN A 133 8.63 3.61 17.21
C ASN A 133 7.13 3.62 17.52
N VAL A 134 6.77 3.38 18.78
CA VAL A 134 5.37 3.27 19.22
C VAL A 134 4.60 4.60 19.08
N ASP A 135 5.24 5.74 19.29
CA ASP A 135 4.57 7.04 19.16
C ASP A 135 4.15 7.32 17.73
N ASP A 136 5.05 7.08 16.77
CA ASP A 136 4.75 7.19 15.34
C ASP A 136 3.62 6.22 14.91
N ALA A 137 3.63 5.00 15.47
CA ALA A 137 2.63 3.99 15.16
C ALA A 137 1.23 4.38 15.68
N VAL A 138 1.13 4.93 16.89
CA VAL A 138 -0.13 5.41 17.47
C VAL A 138 -0.64 6.63 16.73
N GLU A 139 0.22 7.60 16.41
CA GLU A 139 -0.15 8.79 15.63
C GLU A 139 -0.73 8.41 14.26
N GLU A 140 -0.11 7.45 13.57
CA GLU A 140 -0.60 6.99 12.27
C GLU A 140 -1.90 6.18 12.40
N LEU A 141 -2.07 5.37 13.45
CA LEU A 141 -3.32 4.65 13.73
C LEU A 141 -4.49 5.62 13.92
N GLU A 142 -4.30 6.69 14.70
CA GLU A 142 -5.30 7.74 14.87
C GLU A 142 -5.65 8.45 13.56
N HIS A 143 -4.65 8.67 12.71
CA HIS A 143 -4.85 9.28 11.40
C HIS A 143 -5.67 8.36 10.48
N ILE A 144 -5.33 7.08 10.42
CA ILE A 144 -6.03 6.06 9.64
C ILE A 144 -7.51 5.95 10.08
N ALA A 145 -7.76 5.99 11.40
CA ALA A 145 -9.13 6.00 11.93
C ALA A 145 -9.92 7.23 11.47
N LYS A 146 -9.29 8.42 11.44
CA LYS A 146 -9.92 9.67 10.94
C LYS A 146 -10.21 9.61 9.44
N LEU A 147 -9.41 8.90 8.65
CA LEU A 147 -9.64 8.65 7.23
C LEU A 147 -10.80 7.68 6.98
N GLY A 148 -11.30 6.99 8.01
CA GLY A 148 -12.39 6.02 7.89
C GLY A 148 -11.96 4.66 7.34
N LEU A 149 -10.67 4.37 7.25
CA LEU A 149 -10.15 3.05 6.92
C LEU A 149 -10.54 2.02 8.00
N LYS A 150 -10.72 0.78 7.63
CA LYS A 150 -11.38 -0.23 8.48
C LYS A 150 -10.44 -1.13 9.25
N GLY A 151 -9.15 -0.99 9.04
CA GLY A 151 -8.12 -1.74 9.75
C GLY A 151 -6.73 -1.31 9.32
N VAL A 152 -5.71 -1.95 9.92
CA VAL A 152 -4.32 -1.63 9.65
C VAL A 152 -3.47 -2.88 9.46
N VAL A 153 -2.33 -2.71 8.80
CA VAL A 153 -1.33 -3.76 8.58
C VAL A 153 -0.01 -3.36 9.21
N LEU A 154 0.58 -4.29 9.95
CA LEU A 154 1.92 -4.18 10.53
C LEU A 154 2.92 -5.01 9.71
N GLY A 155 4.08 -4.46 9.43
CA GLY A 155 5.21 -5.21 8.86
C GLY A 155 6.18 -5.73 9.92
N ALA A 156 6.17 -5.14 11.12
CA ALA A 156 6.90 -5.55 12.34
C ALA A 156 6.16 -5.00 13.57
N HIS A 157 6.69 -5.25 14.78
CA HIS A 157 6.12 -4.65 16.00
C HIS A 157 6.25 -3.11 15.98
N PRO A 158 5.30 -2.38 16.60
CA PRO A 158 5.30 -0.91 16.62
C PRO A 158 6.61 -0.29 17.12
N ASN A 159 7.31 -0.98 18.04
CA ASN A 159 8.64 -0.57 18.52
C ASN A 159 9.76 -0.63 17.47
N GLY A 160 9.47 -1.11 16.25
CA GLY A 160 10.41 -1.23 15.14
C GLY A 160 11.32 -2.47 15.18
N LYS A 161 11.06 -3.42 16.09
CA LYS A 161 11.85 -4.65 16.24
C LYS A 161 11.09 -5.89 15.77
N SER A 162 11.80 -6.98 15.65
CA SER A 162 11.22 -8.27 15.25
C SER A 162 10.56 -9.04 16.41
N PHE A 163 10.55 -8.47 17.61
CA PHE A 163 9.96 -9.07 18.81
C PHE A 163 9.19 -8.02 19.62
N PRO A 164 8.14 -8.42 20.34
CA PRO A 164 7.32 -7.51 21.12
C PRO A 164 8.08 -6.99 22.34
N LEU A 165 7.77 -5.75 22.74
CA LEU A 165 8.21 -5.14 23.97
C LEU A 165 7.01 -4.59 24.74
N PRO A 166 7.10 -4.39 26.08
CA PRO A 166 6.00 -3.84 26.88
C PRO A 166 5.50 -2.48 26.39
N GLU A 167 6.34 -1.70 25.73
CA GLU A 167 5.94 -0.40 25.14
C GLU A 167 4.94 -0.53 24.01
N ASP A 168 4.88 -1.69 23.33
CA ASP A 168 3.90 -1.96 22.25
C ASP A 168 2.45 -2.02 22.78
N ASP A 169 2.27 -2.27 24.08
CA ASP A 169 0.93 -2.34 24.70
C ASP A 169 0.15 -1.06 24.50
N ARG A 170 0.81 0.10 24.38
CA ARG A 170 0.16 1.37 24.06
C ARG A 170 -0.51 1.37 22.69
N PHE A 171 0.15 0.79 21.68
CA PHE A 171 -0.42 0.66 20.36
C PHE A 171 -1.63 -0.30 20.36
N TRP A 172 -1.50 -1.46 21.02
CA TRP A 172 -2.57 -2.43 21.11
C TRP A 172 -3.79 -1.89 21.87
N ALA A 173 -3.57 -1.15 22.96
CA ALA A 173 -4.64 -0.49 23.69
C ALA A 173 -5.36 0.55 22.80
N ALA A 174 -4.61 1.39 22.08
CA ALA A 174 -5.18 2.36 21.15
C ALA A 174 -5.99 1.69 20.02
N ALA A 175 -5.51 0.58 19.47
CA ALA A 175 -6.22 -0.18 18.45
C ALA A 175 -7.55 -0.75 18.97
N VAL A 176 -7.55 -1.28 20.20
CA VAL A 176 -8.77 -1.76 20.87
C VAL A 176 -9.75 -0.61 21.13
N ASP A 177 -9.28 0.50 21.67
CA ASP A 177 -10.13 1.67 21.99
C ASP A 177 -10.79 2.26 20.74
N MET A 178 -10.10 2.22 19.59
CA MET A 178 -10.62 2.68 18.30
C MET A 178 -11.41 1.59 17.55
N ASN A 179 -11.52 0.38 18.09
CA ASN A 179 -12.10 -0.78 17.41
C ASN A 179 -11.46 -1.02 16.03
N MET A 180 -10.13 -0.91 15.95
CA MET A 180 -9.34 -1.00 14.73
C MET A 180 -8.70 -2.38 14.63
N PRO A 181 -9.14 -3.26 13.70
CA PRO A 181 -8.48 -4.54 13.41
C PRO A 181 -7.03 -4.37 12.94
N VAL A 182 -6.15 -5.29 13.38
CA VAL A 182 -4.72 -5.28 13.05
C VAL A 182 -4.33 -6.62 12.43
#